data_7da7e7a6599be3eb702512952849ee53
#
_entry.id   7da7e7a6599be3eb702512952849ee53
#
_cell.length_a   1.000
_cell.length_b   1.000
_cell.length_c   1.000
_cell.angle_alpha   90.00
_cell.angle_beta   90.00
_cell.angle_gamma   90.00
#
_symmetry.space_group_name_H-M   'P 1'
#
loop_
_entity.id
_entity.type
_entity.pdbx_description
1 polymer ?
#
loop_
_entity_poly.entity_id
_entity_poly.type
_entity_poly.pdbx_seq_one_letter_code
_entity_poly.pdbx_strand_id
1 'polypeptide(L)'
;MAKTNISVILPVHELNEVTKPMFQNAIQSVTDQTVQPDELIIVVPKGSETAKYIKDFDFGANKKLVVIAENDGATDFSSQVNYGVSVAKTEWFSILEFDDEYAKIWFKNVVDYRDAHTNVDLFLPIVIDVDSVGNFIGFTNEAVWANSFSDELGILDNNALLTYQNFNIDGMVIRKSTYDEFGGFKPSMKLTFIYEFLLRMTFKDVRVMVIPRFGYKHVNQRPGSLFSNYKETLDPVEAKWWLSTAKKEYYFPKDRQITYESQN
;
A
#
# COMPACT_ATOMS: atom_id res chain seq x y z
N MET A 1 17.25 15.88 -14.83
CA MET A 1 16.81 15.58 -13.47
C MET A 1 17.20 14.15 -13.15
N ALA A 2 17.69 13.86 -11.97
CA ALA A 2 17.95 12.48 -11.55
C ALA A 2 16.60 11.72 -11.56
N LYS A 3 16.59 10.51 -12.13
CA LYS A 3 15.40 9.64 -12.10
C LYS A 3 15.13 9.21 -10.66
N THR A 4 13.87 9.21 -10.23
CA THR A 4 13.47 8.67 -8.91
C THR A 4 13.68 7.17 -8.83
N ASN A 5 13.56 6.50 -9.97
CA ASN A 5 13.57 5.05 -10.10
C ASN A 5 12.42 4.39 -9.30
N ILE A 6 11.27 5.07 -9.26
CA ILE A 6 10.06 4.65 -8.53
C ILE A 6 8.90 4.53 -9.51
N SER A 7 8.19 3.39 -9.49
CA SER A 7 6.86 3.22 -10.09
C SER A 7 5.78 3.40 -9.02
N VAL A 8 4.70 4.09 -9.33
CA VAL A 8 3.49 4.10 -8.50
C VAL A 8 2.54 3.03 -9.02
N ILE A 9 2.10 2.13 -8.15
CA ILE A 9 1.08 1.12 -8.43
C ILE A 9 -0.26 1.62 -7.88
N LEU A 10 -1.23 1.78 -8.75
CA LEU A 10 -2.58 2.26 -8.43
C LEU A 10 -3.60 1.18 -8.81
N PRO A 11 -3.98 0.30 -7.86
CA PRO A 11 -5.03 -0.69 -8.10
C PRO A 11 -6.40 -0.01 -8.15
N VAL A 12 -7.20 -0.30 -9.19
CA VAL A 12 -8.54 0.27 -9.39
C VAL A 12 -9.49 -0.85 -9.78
N HIS A 13 -10.15 -1.45 -8.77
CA HIS A 13 -11.07 -2.56 -9.00
C HIS A 13 -12.44 -2.11 -9.53
N GLU A 14 -12.91 -0.94 -9.09
CA GLU A 14 -14.21 -0.37 -9.46
C GLU A 14 -14.17 1.16 -9.35
N LEU A 15 -14.82 1.82 -10.30
CA LEU A 15 -15.11 3.26 -10.23
C LEU A 15 -16.59 3.50 -10.51
N ASN A 16 -17.19 4.37 -9.70
CA ASN A 16 -18.55 4.88 -9.85
C ASN A 16 -18.56 6.40 -9.76
N GLU A 17 -19.70 7.04 -9.88
CA GLU A 17 -19.82 8.51 -9.88
C GLU A 17 -19.28 9.18 -8.60
N VAL A 18 -19.31 8.46 -7.47
CA VAL A 18 -18.78 8.96 -6.17
C VAL A 18 -17.26 8.84 -6.11
N THR A 19 -16.70 7.76 -6.65
CA THR A 19 -15.27 7.45 -6.54
C THR A 19 -14.43 8.02 -7.68
N LYS A 20 -15.03 8.40 -8.81
CA LYS A 20 -14.31 9.08 -9.93
C LYS A 20 -13.58 10.35 -9.51
N PRO A 21 -14.18 11.29 -8.73
CA PRO A 21 -13.45 12.46 -8.24
C PRO A 21 -12.27 12.10 -7.33
N MET A 22 -12.39 11.06 -6.49
CA MET A 22 -11.30 10.58 -5.63
C MET A 22 -10.14 10.05 -6.48
N PHE A 23 -10.43 9.22 -7.49
CA PHE A 23 -9.45 8.77 -8.45
C PHE A 23 -8.72 9.93 -9.14
N GLN A 24 -9.44 11.01 -9.52
CA GLN A 24 -8.80 12.20 -10.09
C GLN A 24 -7.84 12.86 -9.10
N ASN A 25 -8.23 12.99 -7.82
CA ASN A 25 -7.36 13.55 -6.78
C ASN A 25 -6.12 12.67 -6.54
N ALA A 26 -6.29 11.34 -6.55
CA ALA A 26 -5.18 10.39 -6.45
C ALA A 26 -4.17 10.61 -7.61
N ILE A 27 -4.63 10.67 -8.86
CA ILE A 27 -3.79 10.99 -10.02
C ILE A 27 -3.10 12.34 -9.85
N GLN A 28 -3.84 13.38 -9.42
CA GLN A 28 -3.30 14.72 -9.21
C GLN A 28 -2.19 14.72 -8.15
N SER A 29 -2.36 13.95 -7.06
CA SER A 29 -1.36 13.83 -6.00
C SER A 29 -0.03 13.23 -6.48
N VAL A 30 -0.06 12.35 -7.49
CA VAL A 30 1.13 11.82 -8.16
C VAL A 30 1.76 12.87 -9.07
N THR A 31 0.95 13.58 -9.84
CA THR A 31 1.45 14.55 -10.83
C THR A 31 1.93 15.86 -10.21
N ASP A 32 1.49 16.18 -8.99
CA ASP A 32 1.91 17.37 -8.25
C ASP A 32 3.17 17.14 -7.38
N GLN A 33 3.75 15.95 -7.41
CA GLN A 33 4.97 15.66 -6.67
C GLN A 33 6.12 16.60 -7.10
N THR A 34 6.86 17.14 -6.12
CA THR A 34 8.05 17.97 -6.38
C THR A 34 9.17 17.21 -7.08
N VAL A 35 9.25 15.91 -6.84
CA VAL A 35 10.11 14.95 -7.54
C VAL A 35 9.20 13.86 -8.10
N GLN A 36 9.10 13.79 -9.43
CA GLN A 36 8.14 12.92 -10.12
C GLN A 36 8.56 11.45 -10.07
N PRO A 37 7.63 10.50 -9.91
CA PRO A 37 7.92 9.09 -10.17
C PRO A 37 8.22 8.88 -11.67
N ASP A 38 8.83 7.75 -12.01
CA ASP A 38 9.15 7.43 -13.41
C ASP A 38 7.95 6.87 -14.18
N GLU A 39 7.02 6.19 -13.47
CA GLU A 39 5.79 5.66 -14.06
C GLU A 39 4.66 5.56 -13.03
N LEU A 40 3.42 5.67 -13.54
CA LEU A 40 2.18 5.43 -12.81
C LEU A 40 1.46 4.26 -13.49
N ILE A 41 1.44 3.11 -12.83
CA ILE A 41 0.82 1.88 -13.33
C ILE A 41 -0.57 1.75 -12.71
N ILE A 42 -1.59 1.98 -13.54
CA ILE A 42 -2.99 1.83 -13.13
C ILE A 42 -3.42 0.41 -13.47
N VAL A 43 -3.70 -0.38 -12.44
CA VAL A 43 -4.10 -1.79 -12.60
C VAL A 43 -5.62 -1.88 -12.57
N VAL A 44 -6.19 -2.50 -13.60
CA VAL A 44 -7.64 -2.66 -13.74
C VAL A 44 -8.01 -4.09 -14.12
N PRO A 45 -9.21 -4.57 -13.72
CA PRO A 45 -9.70 -5.88 -14.15
C PRO A 45 -9.97 -5.86 -15.66
N LYS A 46 -9.43 -6.82 -16.38
CA LYS A 46 -9.55 -6.94 -17.84
C LYS A 46 -11.02 -6.95 -18.30
N GLY A 47 -11.31 -6.12 -19.28
CA GLY A 47 -12.63 -6.02 -19.88
C GLY A 47 -13.72 -5.39 -19.01
N SER A 48 -13.39 -4.85 -17.83
CA SER A 48 -14.34 -4.17 -16.94
C SER A 48 -14.76 -2.79 -17.48
N GLU A 49 -15.88 -2.27 -16.96
CA GLU A 49 -16.28 -0.87 -17.25
C GLU A 49 -15.26 0.13 -16.69
N THR A 50 -14.61 -0.19 -15.57
CA THR A 50 -13.48 0.58 -15.03
C THR A 50 -12.32 0.66 -16.02
N ALA A 51 -11.95 -0.46 -16.66
CA ALA A 51 -10.90 -0.48 -17.67
C ALA A 51 -11.25 0.40 -18.88
N LYS A 52 -12.51 0.39 -19.33
CA LYS A 52 -12.98 1.26 -20.40
C LYS A 52 -12.88 2.74 -20.01
N TYR A 53 -13.42 3.09 -18.83
CA TYR A 53 -13.38 4.46 -18.33
C TYR A 53 -11.95 5.01 -18.25
N ILE A 54 -11.01 4.22 -17.70
CA ILE A 54 -9.62 4.66 -17.54
C ILE A 54 -8.89 4.78 -18.88
N LYS A 55 -9.19 3.92 -19.87
CA LYS A 55 -8.65 4.05 -21.22
C LYS A 55 -9.09 5.33 -21.93
N ASP A 56 -10.31 5.77 -21.66
CA ASP A 56 -10.91 6.99 -22.23
C ASP A 56 -10.59 8.24 -21.38
N PHE A 57 -9.98 8.08 -20.20
CA PHE A 57 -9.65 9.17 -19.30
C PHE A 57 -8.56 10.05 -19.89
N ASP A 58 -8.77 11.37 -19.83
CA ASP A 58 -7.77 12.36 -20.29
C ASP A 58 -6.73 12.63 -19.20
N PHE A 59 -5.55 12.04 -19.36
CA PHE A 59 -4.40 12.30 -18.50
C PHE A 59 -3.62 13.57 -18.85
N GLY A 60 -4.03 14.30 -19.88
CA GLY A 60 -3.39 15.53 -20.31
C GLY A 60 -1.89 15.36 -20.59
N ALA A 61 -1.07 16.30 -20.10
CA ALA A 61 0.39 16.26 -20.23
C ALA A 61 1.07 15.07 -19.52
N ASN A 62 0.37 14.44 -18.58
CA ASN A 62 0.88 13.32 -17.78
C ASN A 62 0.71 11.96 -18.44
N LYS A 63 0.08 11.89 -19.62
CA LYS A 63 -0.16 10.65 -20.37
C LYS A 63 1.10 9.78 -20.56
N LYS A 64 2.26 10.41 -20.71
CA LYS A 64 3.55 9.72 -20.87
C LYS A 64 4.02 8.98 -19.61
N LEU A 65 3.51 9.35 -18.44
CA LEU A 65 3.80 8.74 -17.17
C LEU A 65 2.94 7.48 -16.95
N VAL A 66 1.76 7.41 -17.57
CA VAL A 66 0.72 6.44 -17.26
C VAL A 66 0.89 5.16 -18.08
N VAL A 67 0.84 4.03 -17.39
CA VAL A 67 0.73 2.67 -17.95
C VAL A 67 -0.58 2.07 -17.46
N ILE A 68 -1.49 1.72 -18.37
CA ILE A 68 -2.72 0.99 -18.01
C ILE A 68 -2.43 -0.50 -18.14
N ALA A 69 -2.52 -1.22 -17.03
CA ALA A 69 -2.23 -2.63 -16.92
C ALA A 69 -3.51 -3.42 -16.62
N GLU A 70 -3.96 -4.25 -17.55
CA GLU A 70 -5.14 -5.10 -17.37
C GLU A 70 -4.69 -6.46 -16.82
N ASN A 71 -5.11 -6.79 -15.59
CA ASN A 71 -4.85 -8.10 -14.99
C ASN A 71 -5.83 -9.18 -15.55
N ASP A 72 -5.82 -10.37 -14.98
CA ASP A 72 -6.67 -11.51 -15.38
C ASP A 72 -8.15 -11.39 -14.95
N GLY A 73 -8.55 -10.26 -14.36
CA GLY A 73 -9.89 -10.00 -13.85
C GLY A 73 -10.00 -10.01 -12.32
N ALA A 74 -8.90 -10.26 -11.60
CA ALA A 74 -8.88 -10.17 -10.15
C ALA A 74 -9.20 -8.74 -9.66
N THR A 75 -10.05 -8.64 -8.65
CA THR A 75 -10.53 -7.36 -8.09
C THR A 75 -10.02 -7.11 -6.68
N ASP A 76 -9.41 -8.12 -6.03
CA ASP A 76 -8.81 -7.91 -4.71
C ASP A 76 -7.52 -7.10 -4.80
N PHE A 77 -7.29 -6.32 -3.74
CA PHE A 77 -6.16 -5.41 -3.65
C PHE A 77 -4.81 -6.11 -3.84
N SER A 78 -4.60 -7.22 -3.13
CA SER A 78 -3.33 -7.95 -3.15
C SER A 78 -2.97 -8.47 -4.54
N SER A 79 -3.92 -9.08 -5.25
CA SER A 79 -3.72 -9.56 -6.62
C SER A 79 -3.43 -8.43 -7.59
N GLN A 80 -4.15 -7.31 -7.48
CA GLN A 80 -3.93 -6.15 -8.34
C GLN A 80 -2.56 -5.52 -8.10
N VAL A 81 -2.14 -5.34 -6.84
CA VAL A 81 -0.80 -4.83 -6.52
C VAL A 81 0.29 -5.77 -7.02
N ASN A 82 0.19 -7.08 -6.74
CA ASN A 82 1.15 -8.06 -7.22
C ASN A 82 1.32 -8.01 -8.75
N TYR A 83 0.22 -7.88 -9.46
CA TYR A 83 0.25 -7.75 -10.92
C TYR A 83 0.93 -6.44 -11.36
N GLY A 84 0.58 -5.31 -10.73
CA GLY A 84 1.20 -4.02 -11.02
C GLY A 84 2.72 -4.04 -10.79
N VAL A 85 3.18 -4.67 -9.69
CA VAL A 85 4.61 -4.85 -9.41
C VAL A 85 5.30 -5.68 -10.49
N SER A 86 4.65 -6.73 -11.00
CA SER A 86 5.20 -7.57 -12.07
C SER A 86 5.42 -6.79 -13.39
N VAL A 87 4.64 -5.74 -13.62
CA VAL A 87 4.71 -4.87 -14.80
C VAL A 87 5.73 -3.74 -14.62
N ALA A 88 5.99 -3.33 -13.38
CA ALA A 88 6.89 -2.21 -13.04
C ALA A 88 8.32 -2.43 -13.54
N LYS A 89 8.92 -1.38 -14.13
CA LYS A 89 10.27 -1.41 -14.74
C LYS A 89 11.33 -0.73 -13.89
N THR A 90 10.93 -0.12 -12.78
CA THR A 90 11.83 0.59 -11.87
C THR A 90 12.35 -0.32 -10.77
N GLU A 91 13.41 0.11 -10.10
CA GLU A 91 13.99 -0.61 -8.96
C GLU A 91 13.12 -0.56 -7.71
N TRP A 92 12.37 0.53 -7.56
CA TRP A 92 11.48 0.78 -6.42
C TRP A 92 10.05 0.95 -6.89
N PHE A 93 9.10 0.63 -6.02
CA PHE A 93 7.71 0.98 -6.26
C PHE A 93 7.03 1.48 -4.99
N SER A 94 5.95 2.24 -5.19
CA SER A 94 5.04 2.72 -4.16
C SER A 94 3.62 2.30 -4.49
N ILE A 95 2.77 2.25 -3.48
CA ILE A 95 1.35 1.92 -3.65
C ILE A 95 0.51 3.16 -3.32
N LEU A 96 -0.49 3.40 -4.16
CA LEU A 96 -1.50 4.44 -3.96
C LEU A 96 -2.89 3.81 -4.09
N GLU A 97 -3.75 3.99 -3.12
CA GLU A 97 -5.18 3.66 -3.26
C GLU A 97 -5.91 4.77 -4.03
N PHE A 98 -6.95 4.42 -4.78
CA PHE A 98 -7.58 5.38 -5.70
C PHE A 98 -8.43 6.45 -5.00
N ASP A 99 -8.67 6.31 -3.69
CA ASP A 99 -9.38 7.26 -2.83
C ASP A 99 -8.46 8.04 -1.89
N ASP A 100 -7.14 7.83 -2.01
CA ASP A 100 -6.11 8.42 -1.17
C ASP A 100 -5.21 9.40 -1.92
N GLU A 101 -4.30 10.07 -1.20
CA GLU A 101 -3.42 11.08 -1.77
C GLU A 101 -2.02 11.04 -1.15
N TYR A 102 -0.98 11.20 -2.00
CA TYR A 102 0.37 11.50 -1.51
C TYR A 102 0.51 12.96 -1.05
N ALA A 103 1.30 13.19 0.00
CA ALA A 103 1.81 14.52 0.27
C ALA A 103 2.77 14.98 -0.84
N LYS A 104 2.70 16.24 -1.26
CA LYS A 104 3.40 16.82 -2.42
C LYS A 104 4.92 16.59 -2.45
N ILE A 105 5.55 16.39 -1.29
CA ILE A 105 7.01 16.21 -1.16
C ILE A 105 7.41 14.76 -0.83
N TRP A 106 6.48 13.81 -0.93
CA TRP A 106 6.74 12.44 -0.46
C TRP A 106 7.91 11.79 -1.17
N PHE A 107 7.93 11.75 -2.49
CA PHE A 107 9.01 11.11 -3.23
C PHE A 107 10.34 11.84 -3.10
N LYS A 108 10.33 13.17 -2.88
CA LYS A 108 11.56 13.89 -2.52
C LYS A 108 12.12 13.37 -1.19
N ASN A 109 11.27 13.23 -0.16
CA ASN A 109 11.70 12.71 1.13
C ASN A 109 12.26 11.29 0.99
N VAL A 110 11.58 10.41 0.24
CA VAL A 110 12.05 9.05 -0.01
C VAL A 110 13.43 9.03 -0.67
N VAL A 111 13.65 9.84 -1.70
CA VAL A 111 14.96 9.91 -2.39
C VAL A 111 16.05 10.36 -1.40
N ASP A 112 15.79 11.42 -0.63
CA ASP A 112 16.75 11.94 0.35
C ASP A 112 17.11 10.87 1.42
N TYR A 113 16.10 10.13 1.93
CA TYR A 113 16.31 9.08 2.93
C TYR A 113 16.97 7.83 2.35
N ARG A 114 16.58 7.40 1.16
CA ARG A 114 17.20 6.28 0.45
C ARG A 114 18.69 6.51 0.23
N ASP A 115 19.06 7.72 -0.17
CA ASP A 115 20.46 8.07 -0.42
C ASP A 115 21.27 8.13 0.89
N ALA A 116 20.63 8.47 2.02
CA ALA A 116 21.27 8.50 3.34
C ALA A 116 21.27 7.12 4.04
N HIS A 117 20.32 6.24 3.74
CA HIS A 117 20.13 4.94 4.41
C HIS A 117 20.12 3.80 3.38
N THR A 118 21.27 3.53 2.78
CA THR A 118 21.42 2.58 1.66
C THR A 118 21.16 1.12 2.03
N ASN A 119 21.08 0.80 3.32
CA ASN A 119 20.75 -0.52 3.85
C ASN A 119 19.26 -0.68 4.20
N VAL A 120 18.41 0.27 3.84
CA VAL A 120 16.96 0.21 4.03
C VAL A 120 16.31 -0.17 2.71
N ASP A 121 15.43 -1.16 2.74
CA ASP A 121 14.75 -1.68 1.55
C ASP A 121 13.25 -1.34 1.52
N LEU A 122 12.69 -0.87 2.64
CA LEU A 122 11.29 -0.45 2.73
C LEU A 122 11.16 0.83 3.55
N PHE A 123 10.57 1.87 2.96
CA PHE A 123 10.24 3.13 3.60
C PHE A 123 8.74 3.27 3.77
N LEU A 124 8.31 3.67 4.96
CA LEU A 124 6.92 4.01 5.26
C LEU A 124 6.81 5.50 5.60
N PRO A 125 5.71 6.17 5.23
CA PRO A 125 5.41 7.52 5.73
C PRO A 125 4.79 7.47 7.12
N ILE A 126 4.71 8.61 7.80
CA ILE A 126 3.62 8.86 8.73
C ILE A 126 2.38 9.14 7.90
N VAL A 127 1.33 8.34 8.11
CA VAL A 127 0.04 8.45 7.42
C VAL A 127 -0.88 9.34 8.24
N ILE A 128 -1.59 10.24 7.57
CA ILE A 128 -2.69 11.02 8.16
C ILE A 128 -3.99 10.30 7.81
N ASP A 129 -4.72 9.83 8.82
CA ASP A 129 -6.04 9.25 8.65
C ASP A 129 -7.11 10.34 8.73
N VAL A 130 -7.98 10.39 7.72
CA VAL A 130 -9.14 11.29 7.66
C VAL A 130 -10.42 10.50 7.42
N ASP A 131 -11.56 11.05 7.82
CA ASP A 131 -12.87 10.48 7.45
C ASP A 131 -13.26 10.83 6.00
N SER A 132 -14.38 10.31 5.55
CA SER A 132 -14.90 10.51 4.18
C SER A 132 -15.25 11.96 3.84
N VAL A 133 -15.27 12.88 4.81
CA VAL A 133 -15.50 14.32 4.62
C VAL A 133 -14.24 15.15 4.91
N GLY A 134 -13.11 14.49 5.18
CA GLY A 134 -11.81 15.11 5.35
C GLY A 134 -11.46 15.54 6.77
N ASN A 135 -12.26 15.18 7.81
CA ASN A 135 -11.90 15.46 9.19
C ASN A 135 -10.77 14.53 9.65
N PHE A 136 -9.84 15.08 10.41
CA PHE A 136 -8.72 14.33 10.98
C PHE A 136 -9.22 13.28 11.99
N ILE A 137 -8.73 12.04 11.86
CA ILE A 137 -8.98 10.92 12.77
C ILE A 137 -7.75 10.64 13.64
N GLY A 138 -6.58 10.53 13.03
CA GLY A 138 -5.35 10.14 13.71
C GLY A 138 -4.15 10.05 12.80
N PHE A 139 -3.09 9.45 13.36
CA PHE A 139 -1.88 9.10 12.63
C PHE A 139 -1.63 7.60 12.70
N THR A 140 -0.91 7.08 11.71
CA THR A 140 -0.42 5.71 11.69
C THR A 140 1.08 5.72 11.39
N ASN A 141 1.82 4.74 11.88
CA ASN A 141 3.26 4.53 11.77
C ASN A 141 4.14 5.42 12.68
N GLU A 142 3.60 6.41 13.38
CA GLU A 142 4.37 7.32 14.24
C GLU A 142 4.96 6.63 15.47
N ALA A 143 4.33 5.55 15.95
CA ALA A 143 4.71 4.84 17.18
C ALA A 143 6.17 4.34 17.16
N VAL A 144 6.74 4.03 16.01
CA VAL A 144 8.14 3.58 15.86
C VAL A 144 9.17 4.65 16.31
N TRP A 145 8.75 5.90 16.46
CA TRP A 145 9.57 6.99 16.95
C TRP A 145 9.50 7.17 18.47
N ALA A 146 8.74 6.33 19.17
CA ALA A 146 8.75 6.28 20.63
C ALA A 146 9.96 5.48 21.14
N ASN A 147 10.69 6.02 22.11
CA ASN A 147 11.96 5.47 22.62
C ASN A 147 11.88 4.02 23.14
N SER A 148 10.70 3.54 23.48
CA SER A 148 10.49 2.17 24.01
C SER A 148 9.85 1.22 23.03
N PHE A 149 9.70 1.64 21.76
CA PHE A 149 8.93 0.86 20.78
C PHE A 149 9.77 -0.20 20.08
N SER A 150 10.97 0.15 19.63
CA SER A 150 11.89 -0.74 18.93
C SER A 150 13.32 -0.53 19.40
N ASP A 151 14.21 -1.48 19.16
CA ASP A 151 15.62 -1.40 19.55
C ASP A 151 16.36 -0.28 18.82
N GLU A 152 15.93 0.09 17.62
CA GLU A 152 16.47 1.19 16.82
C GLU A 152 15.38 2.18 16.45
N LEU A 153 15.55 3.43 16.84
CA LEU A 153 14.56 4.51 16.62
C LEU A 153 14.27 4.70 15.11
N GLY A 154 13.00 4.70 14.76
CA GLY A 154 12.56 4.84 13.38
C GLY A 154 12.59 3.55 12.54
N ILE A 155 13.15 2.47 13.08
CA ILE A 155 13.19 1.15 12.43
C ILE A 155 12.15 0.24 13.06
N LEU A 156 11.36 -0.40 12.21
CA LEU A 156 10.36 -1.37 12.63
C LEU A 156 11.01 -2.73 12.84
N ASP A 157 10.77 -3.34 13.99
CA ASP A 157 11.27 -4.67 14.29
C ASP A 157 10.15 -5.72 14.44
N ASN A 158 10.50 -6.99 14.30
CA ASN A 158 9.56 -8.10 14.35
C ASN A 158 8.92 -8.27 15.73
N ASN A 159 9.69 -8.08 16.82
CA ASN A 159 9.18 -8.25 18.19
C ASN A 159 8.16 -7.16 18.53
N ALA A 160 8.44 -5.91 18.14
CA ALA A 160 7.50 -4.82 18.31
C ALA A 160 6.18 -5.09 17.56
N LEU A 161 6.26 -5.59 16.32
CA LEU A 161 5.08 -5.96 15.51
C LEU A 161 4.26 -7.10 16.13
N LEU A 162 4.87 -8.04 16.81
CA LEU A 162 4.13 -9.13 17.47
C LEU A 162 3.23 -8.64 18.61
N THR A 163 3.53 -7.48 19.19
CA THR A 163 2.79 -6.86 20.30
C THR A 163 1.95 -5.67 19.88
N TYR A 164 2.38 -4.90 18.88
CA TYR A 164 1.69 -3.72 18.38
C TYR A 164 1.42 -3.84 16.89
N GLN A 165 0.17 -3.71 16.48
CA GLN A 165 -0.31 -4.10 15.15
C GLN A 165 -0.79 -2.92 14.29
N ASN A 166 -0.83 -1.70 14.86
CA ASN A 166 -1.37 -0.53 14.17
C ASN A 166 -0.30 0.12 13.28
N PHE A 167 0.12 -0.61 12.24
CA PHE A 167 0.95 -0.10 11.16
C PHE A 167 0.23 -0.22 9.82
N ASN A 168 0.52 0.74 8.94
CA ASN A 168 -0.03 0.80 7.60
C ASN A 168 1.09 0.86 6.56
N ILE A 169 0.81 0.30 5.38
CA ILE A 169 1.71 0.32 4.22
C ILE A 169 1.33 1.38 3.19
N ASP A 170 0.32 2.19 3.47
CA ASP A 170 -0.15 3.24 2.57
C ASP A 170 0.99 4.20 2.26
N GLY A 171 1.24 4.42 0.98
CA GLY A 171 2.35 5.22 0.53
C GLY A 171 3.74 4.59 0.72
N MET A 172 3.84 3.30 1.09
CA MET A 172 5.13 2.63 1.20
C MET A 172 5.93 2.75 -0.08
N VAL A 173 7.26 2.80 0.05
CA VAL A 173 8.20 2.64 -1.06
C VAL A 173 9.13 1.50 -0.74
N ILE A 174 9.13 0.47 -1.57
CA ILE A 174 9.91 -0.75 -1.35
C ILE A 174 10.76 -1.08 -2.59
N ARG A 175 11.94 -1.67 -2.36
CA ARG A 175 12.76 -2.22 -3.41
C ARG A 175 12.06 -3.43 -4.04
N LYS A 176 11.88 -3.40 -5.36
CA LYS A 176 11.16 -4.45 -6.10
C LYS A 176 11.80 -5.83 -5.91
N SER A 177 13.13 -5.92 -5.95
CA SER A 177 13.83 -7.20 -5.74
C SER A 177 13.55 -7.81 -4.36
N THR A 178 13.45 -7.01 -3.31
CA THR A 178 13.10 -7.48 -1.95
C THR A 178 11.66 -8.00 -1.91
N TYR A 179 10.73 -7.30 -2.56
CA TYR A 179 9.34 -7.75 -2.67
C TYR A 179 9.22 -9.08 -3.43
N ASP A 180 9.96 -9.22 -4.54
CA ASP A 180 9.96 -10.44 -5.35
C ASP A 180 10.62 -11.62 -4.61
N GLU A 181 11.73 -11.38 -3.90
CA GLU A 181 12.49 -12.40 -3.17
C GLU A 181 11.72 -12.98 -1.99
N PHE A 182 11.15 -12.12 -1.15
CA PHE A 182 10.46 -12.55 0.07
C PHE A 182 8.95 -12.78 -0.12
N GLY A 183 8.45 -12.64 -1.34
CA GLY A 183 7.06 -12.82 -1.73
C GLY A 183 6.22 -11.56 -1.57
N GLY A 184 5.30 -11.35 -2.50
CA GLY A 184 4.35 -10.23 -2.51
C GLY A 184 3.23 -10.38 -1.47
N PHE A 185 2.18 -9.61 -1.64
CA PHE A 185 0.99 -9.79 -0.81
C PHE A 185 0.33 -11.13 -1.06
N LYS A 186 -0.28 -11.70 -0.03
CA LYS A 186 -0.99 -12.97 -0.11
C LYS A 186 -2.49 -12.73 -0.30
N PRO A 187 -3.08 -13.00 -1.47
CA PRO A 187 -4.50 -12.79 -1.72
C PRO A 187 -5.43 -13.56 -0.79
N SER A 188 -4.97 -14.69 -0.25
CA SER A 188 -5.74 -15.46 0.74
C SER A 188 -5.87 -14.78 2.10
N MET A 189 -4.99 -13.81 2.43
CA MET A 189 -4.98 -13.08 3.70
C MET A 189 -5.87 -11.84 3.60
N LYS A 190 -7.20 -12.02 3.67
CA LYS A 190 -8.18 -10.97 3.35
C LYS A 190 -8.12 -9.72 4.22
N LEU A 191 -7.90 -9.86 5.54
CA LEU A 191 -7.97 -8.75 6.50
C LEU A 191 -6.62 -8.31 7.04
N THR A 192 -5.71 -9.24 7.17
CA THR A 192 -4.45 -9.03 7.89
C THR A 192 -3.24 -9.17 6.96
N PHE A 193 -3.42 -9.01 5.65
CA PHE A 193 -2.33 -9.11 4.69
C PHE A 193 -1.23 -8.07 4.93
N ILE A 194 -1.57 -6.86 5.33
CA ILE A 194 -0.62 -5.80 5.70
C ILE A 194 0.23 -6.24 6.89
N TYR A 195 -0.43 -6.71 7.94
CA TYR A 195 0.24 -7.16 9.16
C TYR A 195 1.13 -8.39 8.90
N GLU A 196 0.62 -9.37 8.16
CA GLU A 196 1.40 -10.54 7.72
C GLU A 196 2.63 -10.12 6.91
N PHE A 197 2.45 -9.20 5.95
CA PHE A 197 3.53 -8.71 5.11
C PHE A 197 4.65 -8.03 5.92
N LEU A 198 4.30 -7.11 6.82
CA LEU A 198 5.28 -6.43 7.67
C LEU A 198 6.00 -7.40 8.62
N LEU A 199 5.29 -8.37 9.22
CA LEU A 199 5.90 -9.44 10.01
C LEU A 199 6.87 -10.26 9.18
N ARG A 200 6.52 -10.63 7.96
CA ARG A 200 7.38 -11.41 7.06
C ARG A 200 8.61 -10.63 6.64
N MET A 201 8.48 -9.36 6.28
CA MET A 201 9.61 -8.52 5.92
C MET A 201 10.60 -8.40 7.09
N THR A 202 10.13 -8.03 8.27
CA THR A 202 10.99 -7.87 9.46
C THR A 202 11.59 -9.19 9.94
N PHE A 203 10.88 -10.31 9.81
CA PHE A 203 11.42 -11.65 10.10
C PHE A 203 12.53 -12.08 9.14
N LYS A 204 12.53 -11.56 7.92
CA LYS A 204 13.56 -11.77 6.90
C LYS A 204 14.68 -10.73 6.95
N ASP A 205 14.80 -10.02 8.06
CA ASP A 205 15.80 -8.97 8.30
C ASP A 205 15.75 -7.81 7.28
N VAL A 206 14.61 -7.65 6.58
CA VAL A 206 14.37 -6.47 5.75
C VAL A 206 14.28 -5.24 6.64
N ARG A 207 15.15 -4.28 6.41
CA ARG A 207 15.10 -3.02 7.17
C ARG A 207 13.94 -2.16 6.70
N VAL A 208 12.99 -1.97 7.59
CA VAL A 208 11.79 -1.14 7.39
C VAL A 208 11.93 0.14 8.19
N MET A 209 12.05 1.28 7.50
CA MET A 209 12.19 2.59 8.13
C MET A 209 10.92 3.42 7.94
N VAL A 210 10.44 4.02 9.03
CA VAL A 210 9.42 5.06 8.95
C VAL A 210 10.11 6.42 8.80
N ILE A 211 9.89 7.11 7.70
CA ILE A 211 10.34 8.49 7.51
C ILE A 211 9.47 9.39 8.39
N PRO A 212 10.05 10.23 9.33
CA PRO A 212 9.26 11.07 10.23
C PRO A 212 8.70 12.31 9.52
N ARG A 213 7.93 12.06 8.47
CA ARG A 213 7.26 13.05 7.64
C ARG A 213 5.89 12.54 7.24
N PHE A 214 4.92 13.44 7.18
CA PHE A 214 3.63 13.15 6.57
C PHE A 214 3.83 12.92 5.07
N GLY A 215 3.61 11.70 4.62
CA GLY A 215 3.82 11.29 3.23
C GLY A 215 2.55 10.87 2.52
N TYR A 216 1.49 10.58 3.29
CA TYR A 216 0.27 10.01 2.76
C TYR A 216 -0.96 10.45 3.55
N LYS A 217 -2.09 10.65 2.87
CA LYS A 217 -3.41 10.91 3.44
C LYS A 217 -4.32 9.75 3.07
N HIS A 218 -4.75 9.02 4.07
CA HIS A 218 -5.65 7.87 3.94
C HIS A 218 -7.09 8.24 4.30
N VAL A 219 -8.04 7.96 3.41
CA VAL A 219 -9.47 8.14 3.64
C VAL A 219 -10.05 6.91 4.31
N ASN A 220 -10.01 6.90 5.63
CA ASN A 220 -10.49 5.79 6.45
C ASN A 220 -12.02 5.73 6.49
N GLN A 221 -12.58 4.52 6.58
CA GLN A 221 -14.00 4.25 6.76
C GLN A 221 -14.91 4.83 5.65
N ARG A 222 -14.39 4.92 4.42
CA ARG A 222 -15.24 5.30 3.29
C ARG A 222 -16.38 4.29 3.12
N PRO A 223 -17.66 4.72 3.11
CA PRO A 223 -18.78 3.82 2.86
C PRO A 223 -18.62 3.10 1.50
N GLY A 224 -18.85 1.79 1.51
CA GLY A 224 -18.72 0.95 0.31
C GLY A 224 -17.28 0.60 -0.08
N SER A 225 -16.26 0.93 0.74
CA SER A 225 -14.92 0.37 0.54
C SER A 225 -14.94 -1.13 0.84
N LEU A 226 -14.03 -1.89 0.21
CA LEU A 226 -13.88 -3.32 0.47
C LEU A 226 -13.66 -3.62 1.95
N PHE A 227 -12.84 -2.81 2.61
CA PHE A 227 -12.53 -2.98 4.03
C PHE A 227 -13.72 -2.59 4.93
N SER A 228 -14.46 -1.51 4.62
CA SER A 228 -15.66 -1.14 5.38
C SER A 228 -16.74 -2.21 5.29
N ASN A 229 -17.01 -2.71 4.08
CA ASN A 229 -17.96 -3.80 3.86
C ASN A 229 -17.58 -5.07 4.62
N TYR A 230 -16.27 -5.38 4.64
CA TYR A 230 -15.76 -6.53 5.36
C TYR A 230 -15.90 -6.34 6.88
N LYS A 231 -15.59 -5.16 7.40
CA LYS A 231 -15.68 -4.83 8.83
C LYS A 231 -17.11 -4.86 9.37
N GLU A 232 -18.09 -4.48 8.55
CA GLU A 232 -19.53 -4.52 8.93
C GLU A 232 -20.05 -5.96 9.11
N THR A 233 -19.44 -6.92 8.40
CA THR A 233 -19.84 -8.34 8.45
C THR A 233 -18.92 -9.20 9.32
N LEU A 234 -17.84 -8.61 9.87
CA LEU A 234 -16.80 -9.33 10.58
C LEU A 234 -17.24 -9.75 11.99
N ASP A 235 -17.22 -11.05 12.22
CA ASP A 235 -17.35 -11.61 13.57
C ASP A 235 -16.05 -11.32 14.37
N PRO A 236 -16.14 -10.89 15.67
CA PRO A 236 -14.98 -10.74 16.54
C PRO A 236 -14.10 -12.01 16.66
N VAL A 237 -14.68 -13.19 16.52
CA VAL A 237 -13.96 -14.47 16.50
C VAL A 237 -13.13 -14.58 15.21
N GLU A 238 -13.71 -14.24 14.07
CA GLU A 238 -13.03 -14.20 12.79
C GLU A 238 -11.86 -13.20 12.80
N ALA A 239 -12.05 -12.00 13.35
CA ALA A 239 -11.00 -11.01 13.48
C ALA A 239 -9.77 -11.54 14.24
N LYS A 240 -10.01 -12.20 15.38
CA LYS A 240 -8.95 -12.84 16.18
C LYS A 240 -8.28 -13.99 15.43
N TRP A 241 -9.06 -14.74 14.68
CA TRP A 241 -8.55 -15.84 13.86
C TRP A 241 -7.60 -15.32 12.78
N TRP A 242 -7.97 -14.25 12.05
CA TRP A 242 -7.10 -13.63 11.03
C TRP A 242 -5.81 -13.10 11.63
N LEU A 243 -5.85 -12.45 12.80
CA LEU A 243 -4.64 -12.01 13.50
C LEU A 243 -3.74 -13.18 13.92
N SER A 244 -4.34 -14.23 14.46
CA SER A 244 -3.61 -15.46 14.81
C SER A 244 -3.01 -16.14 13.59
N THR A 245 -3.72 -16.12 12.47
CA THR A 245 -3.28 -16.69 11.20
C THR A 245 -2.11 -15.90 10.63
N ALA A 246 -2.14 -14.58 10.63
CA ALA A 246 -1.02 -13.75 10.20
C ALA A 246 0.28 -14.09 10.97
N LYS A 247 0.17 -14.28 12.31
CA LYS A 247 1.29 -14.70 13.16
C LYS A 247 1.83 -16.13 12.90
N LYS A 248 1.19 -16.90 12.03
CA LYS A 248 1.63 -18.23 11.60
C LYS A 248 2.07 -18.22 10.14
N GLU A 249 1.42 -17.43 9.32
CA GLU A 249 1.63 -17.38 7.87
C GLU A 249 2.85 -16.57 7.44
N TYR A 250 3.33 -15.62 8.24
CA TYR A 250 4.47 -14.80 7.87
C TYR A 250 5.79 -15.57 7.75
N TYR A 251 5.88 -16.78 8.30
CA TYR A 251 7.03 -17.67 8.08
C TYR A 251 7.15 -18.18 6.64
N PHE A 252 6.06 -18.14 5.88
CA PHE A 252 5.99 -18.69 4.54
C PHE A 252 5.92 -17.57 3.51
N PRO A 253 6.83 -17.55 2.52
CA PRO A 253 6.85 -16.49 1.51
C PRO A 253 5.73 -16.64 0.46
N LYS A 254 5.18 -17.86 0.29
CA LYS A 254 4.13 -18.15 -0.70
C LYS A 254 2.75 -18.16 -0.07
N ASP A 255 1.76 -17.69 -0.81
CA ASP A 255 0.35 -17.80 -0.45
C ASP A 255 -0.08 -19.29 -0.38
N ARG A 256 -0.81 -19.67 0.65
CA ARG A 256 -1.24 -21.06 0.91
C ARG A 256 -2.75 -21.26 0.82
N GLN A 257 -3.48 -20.35 0.24
CA GLN A 257 -4.95 -20.41 0.13
C GLN A 257 -5.64 -20.61 1.48
N ILE A 258 -5.57 -19.61 2.32
CA ILE A 258 -6.17 -19.64 3.66
C ILE A 258 -7.61 -19.16 3.58
N THR A 259 -8.54 -19.96 4.11
CA THR A 259 -9.96 -19.63 4.20
C THR A 259 -10.43 -19.74 5.64
N TYR A 260 -11.20 -18.77 6.10
CA TYR A 260 -11.92 -18.86 7.36
C TYR A 260 -13.22 -19.61 7.13
N GLU A 261 -13.41 -20.75 7.83
CA GLU A 261 -14.68 -21.47 7.89
C GLU A 261 -15.32 -21.14 9.22
N SER A 262 -16.49 -20.46 9.21
CA SER A 262 -17.29 -20.28 10.42
C SER A 262 -17.70 -21.65 10.95
N GLN A 263 -17.29 -21.95 12.19
CA GLN A 263 -17.86 -23.10 12.90
C GLN A 263 -19.33 -22.77 13.22
N ASN A 264 -20.24 -23.27 12.41
CA ASN A 264 -21.68 -23.27 12.68
C ASN A 264 -22.01 -24.28 13.77
#